data_5d87104926f3788dfefefecbcb15edf5
#
_entry.id   5d87104926f3788dfefefecbcb15edf5
#
_cell.length_a   1.000
_cell.length_b   1.000
_cell.length_c   1.000
_cell.angle_alpha   90.00
_cell.angle_beta   90.00
_cell.angle_gamma   90.00
#
_symmetry.space_group_name_H-M   'P 1'
#
loop_
_entity.id
_entity.type
_entity.pdbx_description
1 polymer ?
#
loop_
_entity_poly.entity_id
_entity_poly.type
_entity_poly.pdbx_seq_one_letter_code
_entity_poly.pdbx_strand_id
1 'polypeptide(L)'
;MATETETVVEETEESVQQIPMIEANGLSKFYGIFAATREVSFKVFKGEVVAFLGPNGAGKSTTMKILTGYLSPSQGVARIAGFDMNTDRLAGSRKLGYLPETGPLYPEMTPYSLLDFFAEARGMNKATKRYRIEKAVDLCALNSVIYKPINKLSKGYRQRVGMAQALIHEPDVLILDEPTSGLDPNQIRGVRQTMKRLGQEKTILLSTHILQEVEAMADRVVMINEGRKVYDGKLEDIDPTHQGLDAVFANLTGLDAETGVKLDNEIDED
;
A
#
# COMPACT_ATOMS: atom_id res chain seq x y z
N MET A 1 -18.21 -3.51 -66.73
CA MET A 1 -17.35 -4.17 -65.72
C MET A 1 -16.70 -3.08 -64.92
N ALA A 2 -17.26 -2.81 -63.78
CA ALA A 2 -16.72 -1.85 -62.83
C ALA A 2 -16.23 -2.68 -61.62
N THR A 3 -14.94 -2.61 -61.34
CA THR A 3 -14.30 -3.23 -60.20
C THR A 3 -14.39 -2.26 -59.02
N GLU A 4 -15.22 -2.62 -58.05
CA GLU A 4 -15.25 -1.97 -56.73
C GLU A 4 -14.01 -2.37 -55.93
N THR A 5 -13.24 -1.36 -55.57
CA THR A 5 -12.09 -1.52 -54.65
C THR A 5 -12.61 -1.28 -53.23
N GLU A 6 -12.80 -2.33 -52.47
CA GLU A 6 -13.06 -2.24 -51.03
C GLU A 6 -11.80 -1.71 -50.30
N THR A 7 -11.95 -0.52 -49.75
CA THR A 7 -10.94 0.06 -48.84
C THR A 7 -11.19 -0.51 -47.47
N VAL A 8 -10.36 -1.43 -47.04
CA VAL A 8 -10.31 -1.93 -45.65
C VAL A 8 -9.74 -0.80 -44.79
N VAL A 9 -10.57 -0.23 -43.95
CA VAL A 9 -10.17 0.71 -42.92
C VAL A 9 -9.68 -0.15 -41.76
N GLU A 10 -8.36 -0.24 -41.59
CA GLU A 10 -7.76 -0.76 -40.35
C GLU A 10 -8.06 0.23 -39.24
N GLU A 11 -9.01 -0.10 -38.35
CA GLU A 11 -9.19 0.55 -37.06
C GLU A 11 -7.97 0.21 -36.17
N THR A 12 -7.03 1.13 -36.10
CA THR A 12 -5.99 1.09 -35.07
C THR A 12 -6.66 1.31 -33.71
N GLU A 13 -6.84 0.25 -32.94
CA GLU A 13 -7.14 0.34 -31.52
C GLU A 13 -6.00 1.11 -30.84
N GLU A 14 -6.15 2.42 -30.67
CA GLU A 14 -5.34 3.18 -29.73
C GLU A 14 -5.60 2.61 -28.34
N SER A 15 -4.65 1.83 -27.84
CA SER A 15 -4.64 1.38 -26.46
C SER A 15 -4.62 2.62 -25.56
N VAL A 16 -5.77 2.95 -24.97
CA VAL A 16 -5.89 4.01 -23.96
C VAL A 16 -4.91 3.64 -22.83
N GLN A 17 -3.74 4.27 -22.79
CA GLN A 17 -2.77 4.06 -21.73
C GLN A 17 -3.39 4.47 -20.41
N GLN A 18 -3.76 3.49 -19.61
CA GLN A 18 -4.36 3.70 -18.32
C GLN A 18 -3.34 4.38 -17.39
N ILE A 19 -3.66 5.57 -16.89
CA ILE A 19 -2.78 6.31 -15.98
C ILE A 19 -2.65 5.52 -14.68
N PRO A 20 -1.42 5.17 -14.23
CA PRO A 20 -1.24 4.47 -12.98
C PRO A 20 -1.66 5.35 -11.79
N MET A 21 -2.33 4.74 -10.82
CA MET A 21 -2.73 5.42 -9.59
C MET A 21 -1.57 5.56 -8.60
N ILE A 22 -0.62 4.62 -8.64
CA ILE A 22 0.65 4.70 -7.91
C ILE A 22 1.76 4.39 -8.92
N GLU A 23 2.76 5.25 -8.98
CA GLU A 23 3.95 5.03 -9.81
C GLU A 23 5.22 5.29 -9.02
N ALA A 24 6.07 4.28 -8.98
CA ALA A 24 7.47 4.35 -8.58
C ALA A 24 8.32 4.22 -9.84
N ASN A 25 9.18 5.18 -10.13
CA ASN A 25 10.04 5.15 -11.30
C ASN A 25 11.50 5.44 -10.88
N GLY A 26 12.33 4.38 -10.84
CA GLY A 26 13.75 4.46 -10.49
C GLY A 26 14.02 4.96 -9.08
N LEU A 27 13.13 4.69 -8.11
CA LEU A 27 13.25 5.22 -6.76
C LEU A 27 14.51 4.71 -6.06
N SER A 28 15.43 5.62 -5.76
CA SER A 28 16.60 5.33 -4.95
C SER A 28 16.68 6.27 -3.75
N LYS A 29 17.07 5.73 -2.59
CA LYS A 29 17.30 6.50 -1.37
C LYS A 29 18.60 6.11 -0.71
N PHE A 30 19.50 7.08 -0.60
CA PHE A 30 20.81 6.90 0.02
C PHE A 30 20.88 7.65 1.35
N TYR A 31 21.46 7.01 2.35
CA TYR A 31 21.86 7.59 3.63
C TYR A 31 23.37 7.41 3.79
N GLY A 32 24.13 8.40 3.33
CA GLY A 32 25.57 8.26 3.17
C GLY A 32 25.89 7.14 2.17
N ILE A 33 26.66 6.15 2.60
CA ILE A 33 27.01 4.97 1.78
C ILE A 33 25.92 3.88 1.76
N PHE A 34 24.96 3.96 2.67
CA PHE A 34 23.89 2.98 2.76
C PHE A 34 22.75 3.33 1.79
N ALA A 35 22.39 2.37 0.93
CA ALA A 35 21.26 2.49 0.03
C ALA A 35 20.06 1.73 0.58
N ALA A 36 19.06 2.47 1.08
CA ALA A 36 17.82 1.89 1.58
C ALA A 36 16.89 1.40 0.46
N THR A 37 16.95 2.05 -0.72
CA THR A 37 16.29 1.59 -1.96
C THR A 37 17.19 1.89 -3.14
N ARG A 38 17.12 1.04 -4.19
CA ARG A 38 17.94 1.13 -5.40
C ARG A 38 17.08 0.86 -6.64
N GLU A 39 16.80 1.90 -7.42
CA GLU A 39 16.11 1.84 -8.72
C GLU A 39 14.76 1.07 -8.68
N VAL A 40 14.02 1.20 -7.57
CA VAL A 40 12.74 0.54 -7.42
C VAL A 40 11.72 1.15 -8.38
N SER A 41 11.19 0.31 -9.29
CA SER A 41 10.20 0.73 -10.29
C SER A 41 9.03 -0.24 -10.34
N PHE A 42 7.81 0.29 -10.19
CA PHE A 42 6.56 -0.44 -10.36
C PHE A 42 5.40 0.54 -10.55
N LYS A 43 4.28 0.03 -11.03
CA LYS A 43 3.04 0.79 -11.22
C LYS A 43 1.88 0.02 -10.62
N VAL A 44 0.91 0.72 -10.03
CA VAL A 44 -0.36 0.14 -9.56
C VAL A 44 -1.48 0.86 -10.25
N PHE A 45 -2.38 0.11 -10.88
CA PHE A 45 -3.49 0.65 -11.64
C PHE A 45 -4.76 0.72 -10.79
N LYS A 46 -5.76 1.41 -11.32
CA LYS A 46 -7.04 1.62 -10.63
C LYS A 46 -7.72 0.29 -10.28
N GLY A 47 -8.09 0.13 -9.01
CA GLY A 47 -8.80 -1.06 -8.52
C GLY A 47 -7.90 -2.24 -8.16
N GLU A 48 -6.58 -2.15 -8.35
CA GLU A 48 -5.65 -3.20 -7.90
C GLU A 48 -5.43 -3.12 -6.38
N VAL A 49 -5.33 -4.29 -5.77
CA VAL A 49 -4.81 -4.49 -4.40
C VAL A 49 -3.46 -5.17 -4.51
N VAL A 50 -2.39 -4.41 -4.27
CA VAL A 50 -1.02 -4.87 -4.42
C VAL A 50 -0.34 -5.00 -3.06
N ALA A 51 0.26 -6.16 -2.79
CA ALA A 51 1.13 -6.35 -1.64
C ALA A 51 2.58 -5.99 -1.99
N PHE A 52 3.20 -5.18 -1.15
CA PHE A 52 4.61 -4.84 -1.21
C PHE A 52 5.34 -5.67 -0.15
N LEU A 53 5.83 -6.85 -0.57
CA LEU A 53 6.36 -7.89 0.29
C LEU A 53 7.88 -7.82 0.38
N GLY A 54 8.43 -8.10 1.54
CA GLY A 54 9.88 -8.23 1.73
C GLY A 54 10.26 -8.35 3.20
N PRO A 55 11.47 -8.82 3.49
CA PRO A 55 11.95 -8.96 4.86
C PRO A 55 12.11 -7.61 5.56
N ASN A 56 12.33 -7.65 6.87
CA ASN A 56 12.64 -6.45 7.63
C ASN A 56 13.96 -5.84 7.14
N GLY A 57 13.99 -4.50 6.98
CA GLY A 57 15.15 -3.80 6.41
C GLY A 57 15.24 -3.81 4.89
N ALA A 58 14.36 -4.50 4.16
CA ALA A 58 14.39 -4.56 2.68
C ALA A 58 14.11 -3.22 1.97
N GLY A 59 13.69 -2.17 2.69
CA GLY A 59 13.38 -0.86 2.11
C GLY A 59 11.88 -0.55 1.95
N LYS A 60 10.97 -1.41 2.47
CA LYS A 60 9.51 -1.24 2.36
C LYS A 60 9.05 0.12 2.87
N SER A 61 9.25 0.42 4.16
CA SER A 61 8.78 1.66 4.77
C SER A 61 9.47 2.90 4.16
N THR A 62 10.72 2.77 3.67
CA THR A 62 11.38 3.85 2.92
C THR A 62 10.64 4.13 1.61
N THR A 63 10.29 3.09 0.86
CA THR A 63 9.52 3.22 -0.38
C THR A 63 8.13 3.82 -0.11
N MET A 64 7.41 3.35 0.93
CA MET A 64 6.11 3.92 1.33
C MET A 64 6.22 5.40 1.68
N LYS A 65 7.24 5.81 2.44
CA LYS A 65 7.49 7.23 2.78
C LYS A 65 7.80 8.09 1.56
N ILE A 66 8.48 7.54 0.55
CA ILE A 66 8.73 8.27 -0.71
C ILE A 66 7.43 8.43 -1.50
N LEU A 67 6.66 7.35 -1.69
CA LEU A 67 5.38 7.37 -2.41
C LEU A 67 4.36 8.31 -1.77
N THR A 68 4.42 8.49 -0.45
CA THR A 68 3.51 9.39 0.27
C THR A 68 4.01 10.83 0.35
N GLY A 69 5.17 11.13 -0.23
CA GLY A 69 5.79 12.45 -0.18
C GLY A 69 6.29 12.87 1.21
N TYR A 70 6.36 11.91 2.15
CA TYR A 70 6.95 12.15 3.47
C TYR A 70 8.47 12.24 3.41
N LEU A 71 9.07 11.55 2.45
CA LEU A 71 10.51 11.49 2.21
C LEU A 71 10.78 11.74 0.72
N SER A 72 11.66 12.70 0.40
CA SER A 72 12.12 12.87 -0.98
C SER A 72 13.10 11.77 -1.37
N PRO A 73 12.98 11.18 -2.57
CA PRO A 73 13.96 10.23 -3.08
C PRO A 73 15.30 10.94 -3.34
N SER A 74 16.39 10.19 -3.33
CA SER A 74 17.69 10.68 -3.81
C SER A 74 17.76 10.69 -5.34
N GLN A 75 17.04 9.73 -5.99
CA GLN A 75 16.89 9.63 -7.45
C GLN A 75 15.53 9.01 -7.76
N GLY A 76 15.02 9.26 -8.97
CA GLY A 76 13.76 8.76 -9.43
C GLY A 76 12.57 9.64 -9.05
N VAL A 77 11.37 9.20 -9.42
CA VAL A 77 10.12 9.95 -9.25
C VAL A 77 9.02 9.05 -8.69
N ALA A 78 8.27 9.57 -7.71
CA ALA A 78 7.06 8.95 -7.19
C ALA A 78 5.84 9.76 -7.61
N ARG A 79 4.78 9.10 -8.13
CA ARG A 79 3.52 9.77 -8.47
C ARG A 79 2.33 9.07 -7.85
N ILE A 80 1.36 9.87 -7.44
CA ILE A 80 0.05 9.42 -6.96
C ILE A 80 -1.02 10.06 -7.82
N ALA A 81 -1.85 9.24 -8.48
CA ALA A 81 -2.87 9.67 -9.42
C ALA A 81 -2.33 10.67 -10.48
N GLY A 82 -1.11 10.42 -10.97
CA GLY A 82 -0.40 11.27 -11.94
C GLY A 82 0.36 12.45 -11.33
N PHE A 83 0.12 12.83 -10.07
CA PHE A 83 0.80 13.96 -9.43
C PHE A 83 2.16 13.54 -8.86
N ASP A 84 3.21 14.27 -9.21
CA ASP A 84 4.55 14.08 -8.66
C ASP A 84 4.58 14.46 -7.17
N MET A 85 4.98 13.51 -6.32
CA MET A 85 4.96 13.68 -4.87
C MET A 85 6.08 14.57 -4.33
N ASN A 86 6.99 15.02 -5.19
CA ASN A 86 8.02 15.99 -4.83
C ASN A 86 7.61 17.43 -5.20
N THR A 87 7.03 17.63 -6.39
CA THR A 87 6.65 18.97 -6.90
C THR A 87 5.18 19.31 -6.66
N ASP A 88 4.27 18.33 -6.77
CA ASP A 88 2.81 18.52 -6.67
C ASP A 88 2.20 17.79 -5.47
N ARG A 89 2.99 17.67 -4.40
CA ARG A 89 2.65 16.88 -3.22
C ARG A 89 1.25 17.16 -2.65
N LEU A 90 0.82 18.42 -2.64
CA LEU A 90 -0.49 18.77 -2.09
C LEU A 90 -1.64 18.17 -2.92
N ALA A 91 -1.53 18.20 -4.26
CA ALA A 91 -2.52 17.61 -5.14
C ALA A 91 -2.56 16.08 -5.01
N GLY A 92 -1.38 15.43 -5.00
CA GLY A 92 -1.27 13.99 -4.75
C GLY A 92 -1.82 13.57 -3.39
N SER A 93 -1.53 14.33 -2.31
CA SER A 93 -2.00 14.04 -0.96
C SER A 93 -3.52 14.17 -0.79
N ARG A 94 -4.21 14.91 -1.67
CA ARG A 94 -5.68 14.94 -1.70
C ARG A 94 -6.28 13.63 -2.21
N LYS A 95 -5.53 12.89 -3.02
CA LYS A 95 -5.92 11.60 -3.60
C LYS A 95 -5.48 10.41 -2.76
N LEU A 96 -4.63 10.64 -1.76
CA LEU A 96 -3.94 9.61 -1.00
C LEU A 96 -4.42 9.55 0.45
N GLY A 97 -4.80 8.35 0.91
CA GLY A 97 -4.88 7.98 2.32
C GLY A 97 -3.63 7.20 2.71
N TYR A 98 -2.98 7.59 3.80
CA TYR A 98 -1.78 6.92 4.29
C TYR A 98 -1.94 6.47 5.74
N LEU A 99 -1.70 5.19 5.98
CA LEU A 99 -1.59 4.59 7.31
C LEU A 99 -0.14 4.15 7.50
N PRO A 100 0.68 4.88 8.25
CA PRO A 100 2.03 4.43 8.61
C PRO A 100 1.96 3.31 9.66
N GLU A 101 2.99 2.49 9.76
CA GLU A 101 3.12 1.41 10.76
C GLU A 101 2.89 1.94 12.18
N THR A 102 3.48 3.08 12.49
CA THR A 102 3.30 3.77 13.77
C THR A 102 2.63 5.11 13.49
N GLY A 103 1.30 5.13 13.51
CA GLY A 103 0.53 6.35 13.24
C GLY A 103 0.68 7.39 14.36
N PRO A 104 0.79 8.68 14.01
CA PRO A 104 0.76 9.76 14.99
C PRO A 104 -0.68 9.95 15.50
N LEU A 105 -1.07 9.11 16.44
CA LEU A 105 -2.33 9.29 17.16
C LEU A 105 -2.08 10.17 18.40
N TYR A 106 -2.97 11.11 18.65
CA TYR A 106 -2.93 11.94 19.85
C TYR A 106 -3.57 11.18 21.02
N PRO A 107 -2.78 10.71 22.02
CA PRO A 107 -3.24 9.76 23.03
C PRO A 107 -4.43 10.25 23.86
N GLU A 108 -4.49 11.56 24.11
CA GLU A 108 -5.53 12.20 24.94
C GLU A 108 -6.82 12.50 24.18
N MET A 109 -6.78 12.47 22.84
CA MET A 109 -7.97 12.66 22.01
C MET A 109 -8.82 11.39 21.99
N THR A 110 -10.12 11.56 21.73
CA THR A 110 -11.00 10.45 21.34
C THR A 110 -10.91 10.23 19.83
N PRO A 111 -11.26 9.05 19.29
CA PRO A 111 -11.40 8.85 17.85
C PRO A 111 -12.27 9.91 17.17
N TYR A 112 -13.40 10.29 17.81
CA TYR A 112 -14.25 11.35 17.27
C TYR A 112 -13.51 12.68 17.14
N SER A 113 -12.85 13.14 18.22
CA SER A 113 -12.13 14.42 18.22
C SER A 113 -10.98 14.43 17.19
N LEU A 114 -10.30 13.29 17.03
CA LEU A 114 -9.23 13.14 16.06
C LEU A 114 -9.77 13.25 14.61
N LEU A 115 -10.85 12.53 14.31
CA LEU A 115 -11.47 12.55 12.97
C LEU A 115 -12.07 13.92 12.66
N ASP A 116 -12.69 14.57 13.65
CA ASP A 116 -13.23 15.94 13.54
C ASP A 116 -12.12 16.94 13.20
N PHE A 117 -10.99 16.87 13.90
CA PHE A 117 -9.81 17.69 13.65
C PHE A 117 -9.26 17.51 12.22
N PHE A 118 -9.08 16.25 11.76
CA PHE A 118 -8.57 16.02 10.43
C PHE A 118 -9.55 16.42 9.33
N ALA A 119 -10.84 16.23 9.54
CA ALA A 119 -11.86 16.69 8.60
C ALA A 119 -11.87 18.23 8.48
N GLU A 120 -11.72 18.93 9.60
CA GLU A 120 -11.60 20.39 9.62
C GLU A 120 -10.33 20.89 8.96
N ALA A 121 -9.17 20.28 9.27
CA ALA A 121 -7.89 20.59 8.64
C ALA A 121 -7.90 20.41 7.11
N ARG A 122 -8.78 19.54 6.60
CA ARG A 122 -9.02 19.33 5.16
C ARG A 122 -10.09 20.28 4.58
N GLY A 123 -10.59 21.24 5.35
CA GLY A 123 -11.54 22.26 4.91
C GLY A 123 -12.96 21.75 4.68
N MET A 124 -13.36 20.64 5.32
CA MET A 124 -14.72 20.10 5.17
C MET A 124 -15.74 21.00 5.88
N ASN A 125 -16.85 21.29 5.23
CA ASN A 125 -17.98 21.96 5.86
C ASN A 125 -18.68 21.02 6.87
N LYS A 126 -19.50 21.58 7.75
CA LYS A 126 -20.13 20.86 8.87
C LYS A 126 -20.94 19.63 8.43
N ALA A 127 -21.68 19.73 7.32
CA ALA A 127 -22.52 18.62 6.84
C ALA A 127 -21.65 17.49 6.26
N THR A 128 -20.68 17.83 5.40
CA THR A 128 -19.73 16.88 4.83
C THR A 128 -18.90 16.20 5.93
N LYS A 129 -18.39 16.98 6.90
CA LYS A 129 -17.62 16.49 8.02
C LYS A 129 -18.36 15.41 8.81
N ARG A 130 -19.61 15.70 9.20
CA ARG A 130 -20.45 14.73 9.93
C ARG A 130 -20.63 13.43 9.15
N TYR A 131 -21.05 13.52 7.90
CA TYR A 131 -21.25 12.35 7.04
C TYR A 131 -19.98 11.53 6.89
N ARG A 132 -18.82 12.17 6.67
CA ARG A 132 -17.53 11.51 6.51
C ARG A 132 -17.05 10.79 7.77
N ILE A 133 -17.25 11.42 8.92
CA ILE A 133 -16.92 10.81 10.22
C ILE A 133 -17.79 9.56 10.43
N GLU A 134 -19.11 9.68 10.29
CA GLU A 134 -20.02 8.55 10.45
C GLU A 134 -19.62 7.38 9.51
N LYS A 135 -19.38 7.64 8.23
CA LYS A 135 -18.95 6.64 7.26
C LYS A 135 -17.61 5.97 7.64
N ALA A 136 -16.62 6.73 8.05
CA ALA A 136 -15.31 6.20 8.45
C ALA A 136 -15.38 5.37 9.73
N VAL A 137 -16.20 5.81 10.70
CA VAL A 137 -16.45 5.09 11.96
C VAL A 137 -17.10 3.75 11.70
N ASP A 138 -18.13 3.69 10.85
CA ASP A 138 -18.82 2.44 10.50
C ASP A 138 -17.91 1.49 9.73
N LEU A 139 -17.16 2.02 8.75
CA LEU A 139 -16.26 1.21 7.94
C LEU A 139 -15.14 0.57 8.76
N CYS A 140 -14.62 1.29 9.77
CA CYS A 140 -13.55 0.83 10.65
C CYS A 140 -14.06 0.19 11.94
N ALA A 141 -15.38 0.02 12.11
CA ALA A 141 -16.02 -0.58 13.30
C ALA A 141 -15.57 0.08 14.61
N LEU A 142 -15.66 1.41 14.69
CA LEU A 142 -15.24 2.23 15.84
C LEU A 142 -16.39 2.67 16.76
N ASN A 143 -17.64 2.32 16.45
CA ASN A 143 -18.85 2.79 17.15
C ASN A 143 -18.76 2.59 18.67
N SER A 144 -18.26 1.44 19.13
CA SER A 144 -18.19 1.12 20.57
C SER A 144 -17.12 1.90 21.34
N VAL A 145 -16.21 2.56 20.65
CA VAL A 145 -15.03 3.21 21.27
C VAL A 145 -14.86 4.67 20.85
N ILE A 146 -15.76 5.20 20.05
CA ILE A 146 -15.64 6.50 19.38
C ILE A 146 -15.38 7.67 20.34
N TYR A 147 -15.86 7.58 21.57
CA TYR A 147 -15.68 8.59 22.62
C TYR A 147 -14.71 8.18 23.73
N LYS A 148 -14.01 7.02 23.59
CA LYS A 148 -12.98 6.61 24.55
C LYS A 148 -11.64 7.25 24.18
N PRO A 149 -10.84 7.73 25.15
CA PRO A 149 -9.48 8.22 24.86
C PRO A 149 -8.63 7.17 24.16
N ILE A 150 -7.85 7.59 23.16
CA ILE A 150 -7.03 6.71 22.30
C ILE A 150 -6.01 5.92 23.11
N ASN A 151 -5.44 6.51 24.19
CA ASN A 151 -4.52 5.82 25.09
C ASN A 151 -5.17 4.63 25.86
N LYS A 152 -6.51 4.59 25.94
CA LYS A 152 -7.28 3.50 26.56
C LYS A 152 -7.71 2.42 25.58
N LEU A 153 -7.36 2.56 24.31
CA LEU A 153 -7.70 1.60 23.26
C LEU A 153 -6.63 0.52 23.11
N SER A 154 -7.06 -0.70 22.73
CA SER A 154 -6.13 -1.74 22.32
C SER A 154 -5.36 -1.33 21.04
N LYS A 155 -4.25 -2.02 20.74
CA LYS A 155 -3.47 -1.77 19.52
C LYS A 155 -4.35 -1.87 18.28
N GLY A 156 -5.22 -2.88 18.18
CA GLY A 156 -6.13 -3.05 17.05
C GLY A 156 -7.15 -1.93 16.88
N TYR A 157 -7.69 -1.39 17.98
CA TYR A 157 -8.54 -0.22 17.88
C TYR A 157 -7.76 1.03 17.46
N ARG A 158 -6.54 1.23 17.95
CA ARG A 158 -5.68 2.34 17.49
C ARG A 158 -5.38 2.24 15.99
N GLN A 159 -5.10 1.03 15.49
CA GLN A 159 -4.90 0.79 14.05
C GLN A 159 -6.14 1.15 13.23
N ARG A 160 -7.34 0.77 13.69
CA ARG A 160 -8.61 1.14 13.05
C ARG A 160 -8.86 2.64 13.09
N VAL A 161 -8.46 3.33 14.14
CA VAL A 161 -8.54 4.81 14.22
C VAL A 161 -7.61 5.46 13.18
N GLY A 162 -6.38 4.97 13.05
CA GLY A 162 -5.47 5.42 12.00
C GLY A 162 -6.01 5.18 10.59
N MET A 163 -6.64 4.03 10.38
CA MET A 163 -7.30 3.73 9.11
C MET A 163 -8.49 4.66 8.83
N ALA A 164 -9.34 4.92 9.82
CA ALA A 164 -10.44 5.86 9.68
C ALA A 164 -9.94 7.28 9.35
N GLN A 165 -8.85 7.71 9.97
CA GLN A 165 -8.19 8.97 9.67
C GLN A 165 -7.65 9.01 8.22
N ALA A 166 -7.05 7.92 7.73
CA ALA A 166 -6.58 7.83 6.35
C ALA A 166 -7.74 7.87 5.33
N LEU A 167 -8.94 7.44 5.72
CA LEU A 167 -10.13 7.35 4.87
C LEU A 167 -11.04 8.58 4.92
N ILE A 168 -10.88 9.48 5.90
CA ILE A 168 -11.83 10.58 6.19
C ILE A 168 -12.17 11.46 4.98
N HIS A 169 -11.23 11.64 4.07
CA HIS A 169 -11.38 12.48 2.87
C HIS A 169 -11.72 11.72 1.60
N GLU A 170 -12.08 10.44 1.72
CA GLU A 170 -12.38 9.52 0.59
C GLU A 170 -11.30 9.49 -0.49
N PRO A 171 -10.08 9.12 -0.16
CA PRO A 171 -9.01 9.05 -1.14
C PRO A 171 -9.28 7.98 -2.21
N ASP A 172 -8.73 8.18 -3.40
CA ASP A 172 -8.76 7.18 -4.49
C ASP A 172 -7.70 6.08 -4.28
N VAL A 173 -6.61 6.44 -3.61
CA VAL A 173 -5.44 5.58 -3.33
C VAL A 173 -5.26 5.41 -1.82
N LEU A 174 -4.96 4.19 -1.40
CA LEU A 174 -4.56 3.88 -0.02
C LEU A 174 -3.16 3.27 -0.01
N ILE A 175 -2.28 3.82 0.81
CA ILE A 175 -0.98 3.22 1.14
C ILE A 175 -0.99 2.87 2.62
N LEU A 176 -0.73 1.59 2.93
CA LEU A 176 -0.84 1.03 4.27
C LEU A 176 0.49 0.33 4.62
N ASP A 177 1.20 0.87 5.61
CA ASP A 177 2.48 0.32 6.04
C ASP A 177 2.27 -0.62 7.22
N GLU A 178 2.46 -1.94 7.01
CA GLU A 178 2.30 -3.01 7.99
C GLU A 178 0.94 -2.95 8.75
N PRO A 179 -0.22 -2.94 8.05
CA PRO A 179 -1.52 -2.63 8.67
C PRO A 179 -1.98 -3.64 9.72
N THR A 180 -1.38 -4.81 9.78
CA THR A 180 -1.72 -5.91 10.70
C THR A 180 -0.66 -6.18 11.76
N SER A 181 0.46 -5.45 11.72
CA SER A 181 1.59 -5.64 12.63
C SER A 181 1.21 -5.62 14.10
N GLY A 182 1.48 -6.74 14.80
CA GLY A 182 1.24 -6.92 16.24
C GLY A 182 -0.23 -6.92 16.64
N LEU A 183 -1.12 -7.31 15.74
CA LEU A 183 -2.52 -7.58 16.01
C LEU A 183 -2.74 -9.06 16.32
N ASP A 184 -3.76 -9.36 17.12
CA ASP A 184 -4.19 -10.75 17.33
C ASP A 184 -4.96 -11.31 16.10
N PRO A 185 -5.12 -12.64 15.97
CA PRO A 185 -5.76 -13.26 14.81
C PRO A 185 -7.19 -12.76 14.52
N ASN A 186 -7.96 -12.40 15.55
CA ASN A 186 -9.32 -11.87 15.36
C ASN A 186 -9.29 -10.45 14.80
N GLN A 187 -8.36 -9.63 15.26
CA GLN A 187 -8.15 -8.27 14.77
C GLN A 187 -7.66 -8.28 13.33
N ILE A 188 -6.71 -9.17 12.96
CA ILE A 188 -6.22 -9.38 11.60
C ILE A 188 -7.40 -9.71 10.66
N ARG A 189 -8.29 -10.63 11.04
CA ARG A 189 -9.49 -10.95 10.25
C ARG A 189 -10.35 -9.71 9.99
N GLY A 190 -10.54 -8.85 10.98
CA GLY A 190 -11.29 -7.61 10.82
C GLY A 190 -10.62 -6.63 9.84
N VAL A 191 -9.28 -6.49 9.90
CA VAL A 191 -8.52 -5.68 8.94
C VAL A 191 -8.65 -6.24 7.52
N ARG A 192 -8.47 -7.56 7.33
CA ARG A 192 -8.63 -8.24 6.03
C ARG A 192 -10.00 -8.00 5.40
N GLN A 193 -11.08 -8.11 6.19
CA GLN A 193 -12.44 -7.83 5.71
C GLN A 193 -12.60 -6.37 5.27
N THR A 194 -12.04 -5.43 6.04
CA THR A 194 -12.06 -4.01 5.67
C THR A 194 -11.28 -3.78 4.38
N MET A 195 -10.09 -4.40 4.21
CA MET A 195 -9.29 -4.29 2.99
C MET A 195 -10.04 -4.82 1.76
N LYS A 196 -10.66 -6.00 1.85
CA LYS A 196 -11.47 -6.57 0.75
C LYS A 196 -12.62 -5.65 0.33
N ARG A 197 -13.29 -5.00 1.28
CA ARG A 197 -14.34 -4.01 0.96
C ARG A 197 -13.78 -2.77 0.28
N LEU A 198 -12.67 -2.26 0.77
CA LEU A 198 -12.02 -1.07 0.21
C LEU A 198 -11.42 -1.33 -1.18
N GLY A 199 -10.87 -2.52 -1.43
CA GLY A 199 -10.30 -2.92 -2.72
C GLY A 199 -11.32 -2.94 -3.88
N GLN A 200 -12.62 -3.04 -3.57
CA GLN A 200 -13.67 -2.97 -4.60
C GLN A 200 -13.82 -1.57 -5.22
N GLU A 201 -13.43 -0.52 -4.49
CA GLU A 201 -13.61 0.88 -4.91
C GLU A 201 -12.30 1.65 -5.03
N LYS A 202 -11.24 1.19 -4.38
CA LYS A 202 -9.98 1.94 -4.21
C LYS A 202 -8.78 1.15 -4.70
N THR A 203 -7.74 1.88 -5.06
CA THR A 203 -6.43 1.30 -5.36
C THR A 203 -5.64 1.21 -4.06
N ILE A 204 -5.12 0.02 -3.73
CA ILE A 204 -4.47 -0.23 -2.44
C ILE A 204 -3.05 -0.77 -2.66
N LEU A 205 -2.08 -0.17 -1.98
CA LEU A 205 -0.75 -0.70 -1.80
C LEU A 205 -0.52 -0.94 -0.31
N LEU A 206 -0.30 -2.19 0.08
CA LEU A 206 -0.02 -2.53 1.48
C LEU A 206 1.37 -3.15 1.60
N SER A 207 2.17 -2.70 2.57
CA SER A 207 3.42 -3.38 2.89
C SER A 207 3.16 -4.48 3.91
N THR A 208 3.86 -5.58 3.77
CA THR A 208 3.89 -6.67 4.75
C THR A 208 5.16 -7.51 4.60
N HIS A 209 5.49 -8.26 5.65
CA HIS A 209 6.50 -9.30 5.63
C HIS A 209 5.89 -10.70 5.84
N ILE A 210 4.55 -10.78 5.87
CA ILE A 210 3.79 -12.00 6.20
C ILE A 210 3.11 -12.53 4.92
N LEU A 211 3.54 -13.70 4.46
CA LEU A 211 3.06 -14.32 3.22
C LEU A 211 1.55 -14.63 3.24
N GLN A 212 1.03 -15.14 4.38
CA GLN A 212 -0.40 -15.43 4.54
C GLN A 212 -1.29 -14.17 4.44
N GLU A 213 -0.71 -12.98 4.62
CA GLU A 213 -1.43 -11.73 4.40
C GLU A 213 -1.53 -11.39 2.92
N VAL A 214 -0.45 -11.64 2.17
CA VAL A 214 -0.42 -11.46 0.72
C VAL A 214 -1.51 -12.33 0.08
N GLU A 215 -1.52 -13.64 0.37
CA GLU A 215 -2.51 -14.59 -0.14
C GLU A 215 -3.97 -14.21 0.21
N ALA A 216 -4.16 -13.63 1.40
CA ALA A 216 -5.49 -13.31 1.89
C ALA A 216 -6.07 -12.00 1.34
N MET A 217 -5.23 -11.06 0.87
CA MET A 217 -5.66 -9.68 0.62
C MET A 217 -5.27 -9.12 -0.75
N ALA A 218 -4.26 -9.65 -1.42
CA ALA A 218 -3.69 -9.06 -2.63
C ALA A 218 -3.93 -9.94 -3.87
N ASP A 219 -4.10 -9.28 -5.01
CA ASP A 219 -4.21 -9.92 -6.33
C ASP A 219 -2.84 -9.98 -7.02
N ARG A 220 -1.94 -9.06 -6.63
CA ARG A 220 -0.60 -8.89 -7.20
C ARG A 220 0.40 -8.61 -6.09
N VAL A 221 1.63 -9.07 -6.29
CA VAL A 221 2.72 -8.85 -5.35
C VAL A 221 3.92 -8.20 -6.03
N VAL A 222 4.49 -7.20 -5.35
CA VAL A 222 5.79 -6.62 -5.65
C VAL A 222 6.72 -7.01 -4.51
N MET A 223 7.77 -7.78 -4.81
CA MET A 223 8.75 -8.18 -3.80
C MET A 223 9.99 -7.32 -3.84
N ILE A 224 10.44 -6.93 -2.66
CA ILE A 224 11.67 -6.16 -2.47
C ILE A 224 12.62 -6.91 -1.54
N ASN A 225 13.90 -6.96 -1.93
CA ASN A 225 14.97 -7.47 -1.08
C ASN A 225 16.21 -6.58 -1.22
N GLU A 226 16.88 -6.27 -0.11
CA GLU A 226 18.10 -5.42 -0.05
C GLU A 226 17.97 -4.11 -0.86
N GLY A 227 16.80 -3.48 -0.79
CA GLY A 227 16.49 -2.24 -1.48
C GLY A 227 16.17 -2.37 -2.98
N ARG A 228 16.12 -3.58 -3.55
CA ARG A 228 15.84 -3.83 -4.97
C ARG A 228 14.54 -4.59 -5.16
N LYS A 229 13.82 -4.29 -6.22
CA LYS A 229 12.67 -5.09 -6.65
C LYS A 229 13.18 -6.42 -7.24
N VAL A 230 12.73 -7.54 -6.66
CA VAL A 230 13.11 -8.90 -7.10
C VAL A 230 11.98 -9.61 -7.83
N TYR A 231 10.72 -9.21 -7.62
CA TYR A 231 9.57 -9.75 -8.34
C TYR A 231 8.48 -8.67 -8.50
N ASP A 232 7.66 -8.81 -9.55
CA ASP A 232 6.49 -7.97 -9.79
C ASP A 232 5.52 -8.72 -10.72
N GLY A 233 4.43 -9.24 -10.18
CA GLY A 233 3.46 -10.02 -10.95
C GLY A 233 2.24 -10.41 -10.13
N LYS A 234 1.29 -11.08 -10.78
CA LYS A 234 0.11 -11.61 -10.12
C LYS A 234 0.50 -12.71 -9.13
N LEU A 235 -0.30 -12.84 -8.08
CA LEU A 235 -0.08 -13.85 -7.06
C LEU A 235 -0.24 -15.28 -7.63
N GLU A 236 -1.17 -15.46 -8.58
CA GLU A 236 -1.40 -16.75 -9.26
C GLU A 236 -0.22 -17.22 -10.11
N ASP A 237 0.62 -16.30 -10.61
CA ASP A 237 1.74 -16.58 -11.50
C ASP A 237 3.08 -16.78 -10.76
N ILE A 238 3.13 -16.48 -9.44
CA ILE A 238 4.39 -16.46 -8.70
C ILE A 238 4.92 -17.85 -8.38
N ASP A 239 4.05 -18.85 -8.28
CA ASP A 239 4.37 -20.23 -7.94
C ASP A 239 3.82 -21.23 -8.99
N PRO A 240 4.35 -21.22 -10.21
CA PRO A 240 3.90 -22.12 -11.27
C PRO A 240 4.16 -23.61 -10.97
N THR A 241 5.04 -23.89 -10.02
CA THR A 241 5.43 -25.25 -9.62
C THR A 241 4.69 -25.76 -8.38
N HIS A 242 3.81 -24.95 -7.81
CA HIS A 242 3.04 -25.28 -6.60
C HIS A 242 3.90 -25.70 -5.40
N GLN A 243 5.08 -25.09 -5.26
CA GLN A 243 6.00 -25.33 -4.13
C GLN A 243 5.59 -24.58 -2.86
N GLY A 244 4.66 -23.63 -2.98
CA GLY A 244 4.24 -22.72 -1.93
C GLY A 244 4.97 -21.38 -1.96
N LEU A 245 4.27 -20.33 -1.58
CA LEU A 245 4.79 -18.96 -1.61
C LEU A 245 6.04 -18.80 -0.71
N ASP A 246 6.14 -19.59 0.38
CA ASP A 246 7.30 -19.61 1.27
C ASP A 246 8.58 -20.03 0.55
N ALA A 247 8.53 -21.08 -0.27
CA ALA A 247 9.66 -21.54 -1.05
C ALA A 247 10.09 -20.52 -2.12
N VAL A 248 9.12 -19.89 -2.79
CA VAL A 248 9.39 -18.83 -3.76
C VAL A 248 10.04 -17.62 -3.08
N PHE A 249 9.53 -17.23 -1.92
CA PHE A 249 10.08 -16.13 -1.14
C PHE A 249 11.53 -16.43 -0.71
N ALA A 250 11.78 -17.63 -0.19
CA ALA A 250 13.10 -18.09 0.20
C ALA A 250 14.10 -18.03 -0.98
N ASN A 251 13.70 -18.55 -2.15
CA ASN A 251 14.53 -18.53 -3.35
C ASN A 251 14.86 -17.11 -3.84
N LEU A 252 13.88 -16.18 -3.78
CA LEU A 252 14.06 -14.81 -4.26
C LEU A 252 14.81 -13.91 -3.27
N THR A 253 14.78 -14.24 -1.98
CA THR A 253 15.38 -13.40 -0.94
C THR A 253 16.63 -14.02 -0.32
N GLY A 254 16.86 -15.34 -0.50
CA GLY A 254 17.89 -16.09 0.21
C GLY A 254 17.63 -16.17 1.72
N LEU A 255 16.39 -16.01 2.15
CA LEU A 255 15.98 -16.00 3.55
C LEU A 255 14.86 -17.01 3.77
N ASP A 256 14.92 -17.72 4.88
CA ASP A 256 13.78 -18.51 5.35
C ASP A 256 12.58 -17.60 5.66
N ALA A 257 11.40 -17.98 5.18
CA ALA A 257 10.21 -17.15 5.25
C ALA A 257 9.64 -16.97 6.66
N GLU A 258 9.85 -17.97 7.55
CA GLU A 258 9.36 -17.94 8.92
C GLU A 258 10.36 -17.28 9.87
N THR A 259 11.64 -17.62 9.73
CA THR A 259 12.69 -17.18 10.67
C THR A 259 13.38 -15.89 10.23
N GLY A 260 13.33 -15.53 8.92
CA GLY A 260 14.06 -14.40 8.35
C GLY A 260 15.59 -14.56 8.39
N VAL A 261 16.08 -15.77 8.65
CA VAL A 261 17.51 -16.11 8.67
C VAL A 261 17.98 -16.43 7.26
N LYS A 262 19.20 -16.02 6.89
CA LYS A 262 19.79 -16.41 5.61
C LYS A 262 19.89 -17.92 5.52
N LEU A 263 19.42 -18.47 4.42
CA LEU A 263 19.64 -19.87 4.08
C LEU A 263 21.13 -20.00 3.74
N ASP A 264 21.85 -20.82 4.50
CA ASP A 264 23.22 -21.23 4.14
C ASP A 264 23.11 -22.04 2.84
N ASN A 265 23.50 -21.42 1.72
CA ASN A 265 23.78 -22.21 0.53
C ASN A 265 25.04 -23.01 0.85
N GLU A 266 24.87 -24.27 1.24
CA GLU A 266 25.95 -25.25 1.19
C GLU A 266 26.41 -25.33 -0.26
N ILE A 267 27.42 -24.54 -0.59
CA ILE A 267 28.21 -24.77 -1.78
C ILE A 267 29.08 -25.95 -1.41
N ASP A 268 28.64 -27.17 -1.78
CA ASP A 268 29.52 -28.31 -1.87
C ASP A 268 30.58 -27.94 -2.89
N GLU A 269 31.72 -27.45 -2.41
CA GLU A 269 32.97 -27.45 -3.15
C GLU A 269 33.54 -28.90 -3.08
N ASP A 270 33.31 -29.71 -4.11
CA ASP A 270 34.09 -30.86 -4.45
C ASP A 270 34.95 -30.58 -5.70
#